data_cc6f879e324e7603dbecaad1212b820f
#
_entry.id   cc6f879e324e7603dbecaad1212b820f
#
_cell.length_a   1.000
_cell.length_b   1.000
_cell.length_c   1.000
_cell.angle_alpha   90.00
_cell.angle_beta   90.00
_cell.angle_gamma   90.00
#
_symmetry.space_group_name_H-M   'P 1'
#
loop_
_entity.id
_entity.type
_entity.pdbx_description
1 polymer ?
#
loop_
_entity_poly.entity_id
_entity_poly.type
_entity_poly.pdbx_seq_one_letter_code
_entity_poly.pdbx_strand_id
1 'polypeptide(L)'
;MEQELIEDLVIESIRIYGVDTWYVPRTLGAKDDLLNEDDLPQYNDAYMVEMYVKNIDGFEGEGDFLSKFGLQIRDSMTLTIAIRSFNQEVAVHSEQIRPFEGDIIYMPLNRKFFKIMHVEHEAIFYQMGNLQTYDLRCELLEYSGEVFRTGQEFIDDYFSEYQLTVSPDTTTYTVRVDDKTATNPYNSQGSSQAYFIGADEAPYLNLYAGSTYVFDQSDASNLNNQLQIHSTIVPSEGSLVATTYAGTAGVANTDPSVVVGLT
;
A
#
# COMPACT_ATOMS: atom_id res chain seq x y z
N MET A 1 -20.55 17.39 37.86
CA MET A 1 -20.31 18.85 37.92
C MET A 1 -18.82 19.19 38.14
N GLU A 2 -18.17 18.75 39.26
CA GLU A 2 -16.73 19.04 39.44
C GLU A 2 -15.83 18.26 38.50
N GLN A 3 -16.12 17.00 38.20
CA GLN A 3 -15.40 16.22 37.25
C GLN A 3 -15.48 16.76 35.81
N GLU A 4 -16.67 17.17 35.39
CA GLU A 4 -16.89 17.77 34.07
C GLU A 4 -16.11 19.08 33.91
N LEU A 5 -16.04 19.91 34.98
CA LEU A 5 -15.26 21.13 34.93
C LEU A 5 -13.76 20.86 34.74
N ILE A 6 -13.24 19.82 35.41
CA ILE A 6 -11.83 19.45 35.28
C ILE A 6 -11.55 18.84 33.87
N GLU A 7 -12.46 18.01 33.35
CA GLU A 7 -12.38 17.52 31.97
C GLU A 7 -12.35 18.67 30.96
N ASP A 8 -13.24 19.67 31.13
CA ASP A 8 -13.28 20.85 30.27
C ASP A 8 -11.95 21.64 30.35
N LEU A 9 -11.38 21.79 31.53
CA LEU A 9 -10.10 22.47 31.71
C LEU A 9 -8.93 21.71 31.08
N VAL A 10 -8.94 20.37 31.17
CA VAL A 10 -7.92 19.53 30.51
C VAL A 10 -8.02 19.63 28.99
N ILE A 11 -9.23 19.55 28.44
CA ILE A 11 -9.47 19.72 27.02
C ILE A 11 -9.02 21.10 26.56
N GLU A 12 -9.37 22.14 27.26
CA GLU A 12 -8.99 23.51 26.91
C GLU A 12 -7.49 23.73 27.01
N SER A 13 -6.80 23.10 27.99
CA SER A 13 -5.34 23.16 28.09
C SER A 13 -4.65 22.44 26.91
N ILE A 14 -5.20 21.30 26.47
CA ILE A 14 -4.70 20.60 25.29
C ILE A 14 -4.91 21.44 24.02
N ARG A 15 -6.06 22.09 23.87
CA ARG A 15 -6.34 23.00 22.75
C ARG A 15 -5.40 24.21 22.69
N ILE A 16 -5.03 24.76 23.82
CA ILE A 16 -4.15 25.93 23.87
C ILE A 16 -2.70 25.57 23.56
N TYR A 17 -2.22 24.44 24.06
CA TYR A 17 -0.81 24.05 24.00
C TYR A 17 -0.53 22.86 23.05
N GLY A 18 -1.56 22.21 22.56
CA GLY A 18 -1.45 21.06 21.68
C GLY A 18 -1.26 21.42 20.22
N VAL A 19 -1.19 20.39 19.42
CA VAL A 19 -1.10 20.46 17.97
C VAL A 19 -2.20 19.62 17.35
N ASP A 20 -2.71 20.06 16.22
CA ASP A 20 -3.63 19.28 15.41
C ASP A 20 -2.87 18.11 14.79
N THR A 21 -3.35 16.91 15.04
CA THR A 21 -2.80 15.68 14.51
C THR A 21 -3.89 14.86 13.83
N TRP A 22 -3.49 13.92 12.98
CA TRP A 22 -4.43 12.98 12.38
C TRP A 22 -4.22 11.61 13.01
N TYR A 23 -5.26 11.13 13.65
CA TYR A 23 -5.31 9.77 14.17
C TYR A 23 -5.82 8.83 13.09
N VAL A 24 -5.03 7.81 12.79
CA VAL A 24 -5.30 6.86 11.70
C VAL A 24 -5.44 5.47 12.32
N PRO A 25 -6.68 5.01 12.54
CA PRO A 25 -6.93 3.72 13.17
C PRO A 25 -6.54 2.58 12.24
N ARG A 26 -5.95 1.55 12.81
CA ARG A 26 -5.66 0.31 12.10
C ARG A 26 -6.95 -0.46 11.86
N THR A 27 -7.22 -0.78 10.60
CA THR A 27 -8.29 -1.71 10.24
C THR A 27 -7.73 -3.13 10.31
N LEU A 28 -8.31 -3.95 11.20
CA LEU A 28 -7.96 -5.36 11.31
C LEU A 28 -8.54 -6.11 10.12
N GLY A 29 -7.69 -6.68 9.29
CA GLY A 29 -8.06 -7.56 8.20
C GLY A 29 -8.54 -8.94 8.70
N ALA A 30 -8.89 -9.81 7.76
CA ALA A 30 -9.12 -11.21 8.09
C ALA A 30 -7.78 -11.83 8.55
N LYS A 31 -7.78 -12.48 9.71
CA LYS A 31 -6.61 -13.21 10.19
C LYS A 31 -6.35 -14.44 9.32
N ASP A 32 -5.09 -14.71 9.03
CA ASP A 32 -4.69 -15.99 8.47
C ASP A 32 -5.00 -17.09 9.49
N ASP A 33 -5.89 -18.02 9.12
CA ASP A 33 -6.31 -19.12 9.99
C ASP A 33 -5.16 -20.07 10.37
N LEU A 34 -4.07 -20.06 9.60
CA LEU A 34 -2.94 -20.97 9.83
C LEU A 34 -1.89 -20.37 10.75
N LEU A 35 -1.52 -19.11 10.54
CA LEU A 35 -0.46 -18.44 11.29
C LEU A 35 -1.01 -17.56 12.42
N ASN A 36 -2.32 -17.30 12.44
CA ASN A 36 -3.01 -16.39 13.36
C ASN A 36 -2.38 -14.97 13.36
N GLU A 37 -1.76 -14.60 12.23
CA GLU A 37 -1.21 -13.28 11.98
C GLU A 37 -2.17 -12.49 11.10
N ASP A 38 -2.21 -11.18 11.30
CA ASP A 38 -2.96 -10.30 10.43
C ASP A 38 -2.18 -10.15 9.12
N ASP A 39 -2.91 -10.15 8.01
CA ASP A 39 -2.38 -9.69 6.73
C ASP A 39 -1.86 -8.24 6.85
N LEU A 40 -1.28 -7.71 5.80
CA LEU A 40 -0.73 -6.35 5.79
C LEU A 40 -1.68 -5.34 6.47
N PRO A 41 -1.20 -4.54 7.44
CA PRO A 41 -2.02 -3.56 8.10
C PRO A 41 -2.64 -2.59 7.10
N GLN A 42 -3.94 -2.36 7.21
CA GLN A 42 -4.68 -1.41 6.39
C GLN A 42 -5.15 -0.25 7.26
N TYR A 43 -5.14 0.94 6.68
CA TYR A 43 -5.56 2.18 7.31
C TYR A 43 -6.56 2.87 6.38
N ASN A 44 -7.85 2.79 6.71
CA ASN A 44 -8.94 3.21 5.83
C ASN A 44 -9.58 4.53 6.23
N ASP A 45 -9.27 5.03 7.42
CA ASP A 45 -9.85 6.25 7.96
C ASP A 45 -8.79 7.13 8.62
N ALA A 46 -9.05 8.43 8.69
CA ALA A 46 -8.21 9.37 9.40
C ALA A 46 -9.08 10.45 10.07
N TYR A 47 -8.86 10.69 11.35
CA TYR A 47 -9.62 11.64 12.16
C TYR A 47 -8.70 12.72 12.73
N MET A 48 -9.10 13.98 12.59
CA MET A 48 -8.33 15.07 13.15
C MET A 48 -8.60 15.17 14.65
N VAL A 49 -7.54 15.15 15.45
CA VAL A 49 -7.61 15.23 16.90
C VAL A 49 -6.49 16.10 17.44
N GLU A 50 -6.81 16.93 18.41
CA GLU A 50 -5.83 17.75 19.11
C GLU A 50 -5.08 16.93 20.16
N MET A 51 -3.74 16.95 20.10
CA MET A 51 -2.88 16.23 21.04
C MET A 51 -1.79 17.14 21.60
N TYR A 52 -1.43 16.91 22.83
CA TYR A 52 -0.32 17.60 23.50
C TYR A 52 0.95 16.77 23.42
N VAL A 53 2.05 17.40 22.98
CA VAL A 53 3.37 16.76 22.94
C VAL A 53 4.00 16.85 24.31
N LYS A 54 4.09 15.72 25.02
CA LYS A 54 4.60 15.65 26.41
C LYS A 54 6.11 15.54 26.44
N ASN A 55 6.69 14.69 25.60
CA ASN A 55 8.13 14.47 25.51
C ASN A 55 8.51 14.07 24.10
N ILE A 56 9.73 14.42 23.70
CA ILE A 56 10.32 14.08 22.41
C ILE A 56 11.73 13.53 22.71
N ASP A 57 11.91 12.24 22.50
CA ASP A 57 13.21 11.58 22.70
C ASP A 57 13.80 11.21 21.32
N GLY A 58 15.10 11.46 21.12
CA GLY A 58 15.83 11.01 19.93
C GLY A 58 15.96 12.01 18.78
N PHE A 59 15.41 13.23 18.88
CA PHE A 59 15.49 14.26 17.83
C PHE A 59 16.84 14.96 17.68
N GLU A 60 17.81 14.70 18.55
CA GLU A 60 19.12 15.40 18.57
C GLU A 60 20.27 14.69 17.80
N GLY A 61 19.98 13.73 16.95
CA GLY A 61 20.97 13.22 15.98
C GLY A 61 22.05 12.28 16.54
N GLU A 62 21.92 11.76 17.75
CA GLU A 62 22.85 10.77 18.31
C GLU A 62 22.67 9.32 17.83
N GLY A 63 21.78 9.09 16.86
CA GLY A 63 21.43 7.76 16.33
C GLY A 63 22.59 6.99 15.68
N ASP A 64 23.67 7.66 15.32
CA ASP A 64 24.73 7.07 14.52
C ASP A 64 25.76 6.25 15.35
N PHE A 65 25.84 6.49 16.65
CA PHE A 65 26.85 5.84 17.50
C PHE A 65 26.47 4.39 17.89
N LEU A 66 25.17 4.10 18.03
CA LEU A 66 24.70 2.79 18.50
C LEU A 66 24.35 1.82 17.37
N SER A 67 24.25 2.28 16.12
CA SER A 67 24.00 1.43 14.95
C SER A 67 25.10 0.39 14.72
N LYS A 68 26.32 0.66 15.17
CA LYS A 68 27.44 -0.28 15.11
C LYS A 68 27.28 -1.51 16.01
N PHE A 69 26.38 -1.46 16.97
CA PHE A 69 26.13 -2.56 17.91
C PHE A 69 24.77 -3.23 17.71
N GLY A 70 24.07 -2.92 16.60
CA GLY A 70 22.78 -3.50 16.31
C GLY A 70 21.63 -2.93 17.15
N LEU A 71 21.86 -1.88 17.91
CA LEU A 71 20.81 -1.12 18.59
C LEU A 71 20.34 0.00 17.67
N GLN A 72 19.09 -0.04 17.27
CA GLN A 72 18.46 1.01 16.49
C GLN A 72 17.77 1.97 17.45
N ILE A 73 18.24 3.23 17.51
CA ILE A 73 17.51 4.30 18.21
C ILE A 73 16.50 4.85 17.22
N ARG A 74 15.23 4.70 17.56
CA ARG A 74 14.12 5.28 16.79
C ARG A 74 13.70 6.58 17.45
N ASP A 75 13.40 7.57 16.63
CA ASP A 75 12.77 8.81 17.10
C ASP A 75 11.47 8.44 17.80
N SER A 76 11.37 8.73 19.09
CA SER A 76 10.17 8.46 19.87
C SER A 76 9.58 9.74 20.44
N MET A 77 8.27 9.73 20.63
CA MET A 77 7.55 10.83 21.28
C MET A 77 6.43 10.30 22.15
N THR A 78 6.09 11.08 23.15
CA THR A 78 4.91 10.82 23.97
C THR A 78 3.88 11.91 23.70
N LEU A 79 2.69 11.51 23.26
CA LEU A 79 1.56 12.37 23.02
C LEU A 79 0.49 12.12 24.08
N THR A 80 -0.20 13.18 24.50
CA THR A 80 -1.33 13.09 25.43
C THR A 80 -2.60 13.55 24.73
N ILE A 81 -3.63 12.72 24.80
CA ILE A 81 -4.94 12.99 24.24
C ILE A 81 -6.01 12.94 25.35
N ALA A 82 -6.98 13.85 25.32
CA ALA A 82 -8.12 13.80 26.22
C ALA A 82 -9.07 12.67 25.83
N ILE A 83 -9.52 11.86 26.80
CA ILE A 83 -10.44 10.74 26.56
C ILE A 83 -11.74 11.22 25.92
N ARG A 84 -12.28 12.33 26.37
CA ARG A 84 -13.51 12.90 25.83
C ARG A 84 -13.34 13.39 24.39
N SER A 85 -12.20 14.01 24.05
CA SER A 85 -11.92 14.40 22.66
C SER A 85 -11.77 13.18 21.76
N PHE A 86 -11.07 12.14 22.21
CA PHE A 86 -10.99 10.88 21.47
C PHE A 86 -12.37 10.27 21.21
N ASN A 87 -13.21 10.23 22.25
CA ASN A 87 -14.56 9.67 22.13
C ASN A 87 -15.44 10.48 21.16
N GLN A 88 -15.29 11.79 21.11
CA GLN A 88 -16.09 12.66 20.24
C GLN A 88 -15.64 12.63 18.80
N GLU A 89 -14.34 12.61 18.54
CA GLU A 89 -13.78 12.76 17.21
C GLU A 89 -13.46 11.40 16.54
N VAL A 90 -13.12 10.37 17.33
CA VAL A 90 -12.70 9.07 16.80
C VAL A 90 -13.71 7.97 17.09
N ALA A 91 -14.07 7.75 18.36
CA ALA A 91 -14.89 6.60 18.76
C ALA A 91 -16.32 6.66 18.18
N VAL A 92 -16.85 7.83 17.87
CA VAL A 92 -18.17 7.98 17.23
C VAL A 92 -18.16 7.44 15.80
N HIS A 93 -17.02 7.49 15.13
CA HIS A 93 -16.86 7.10 13.73
C HIS A 93 -16.14 5.77 13.53
N SER A 94 -15.46 5.30 14.56
CA SER A 94 -14.75 4.02 14.56
C SER A 94 -15.34 3.08 15.62
N GLU A 95 -15.11 1.80 15.50
CA GLU A 95 -15.50 0.81 16.53
C GLU A 95 -14.54 0.81 17.74
N GLN A 96 -13.58 1.73 17.77
CA GLN A 96 -12.56 1.78 18.81
C GLN A 96 -13.07 2.53 20.04
N ILE A 97 -12.93 1.89 21.20
CA ILE A 97 -13.30 2.48 22.50
C ILE A 97 -12.16 3.33 23.07
N ARG A 98 -10.92 3.06 22.68
CA ARG A 98 -9.70 3.73 23.12
C ARG A 98 -8.65 3.66 21.99
N PRO A 99 -7.59 4.46 22.05
CA PRO A 99 -6.45 4.27 21.17
C PRO A 99 -5.85 2.85 21.34
N PHE A 100 -5.44 2.23 20.23
CA PHE A 100 -4.79 0.92 20.25
C PHE A 100 -3.33 1.00 19.81
N GLU A 101 -2.54 0.06 20.32
CA GLU A 101 -1.21 -0.19 19.84
C GLU A 101 -1.23 -0.64 18.39
N GLY A 102 -0.39 -0.02 17.55
CA GLY A 102 -0.37 -0.27 16.12
C GLY A 102 -1.13 0.76 15.28
N ASP A 103 -1.94 1.62 15.89
CA ASP A 103 -2.52 2.76 15.21
C ASP A 103 -1.44 3.81 14.88
N ILE A 104 -1.73 4.67 13.92
CA ILE A 104 -0.78 5.65 13.42
C ILE A 104 -1.27 7.06 13.74
N ILE A 105 -0.31 7.94 14.00
CA ILE A 105 -0.53 9.37 14.15
C ILE A 105 0.28 10.08 13.08
N TYR A 106 -0.39 10.86 12.23
CA TYR A 106 0.27 11.78 11.33
C TYR A 106 0.35 13.16 11.96
N MET A 107 1.55 13.70 12.02
CA MET A 107 1.83 15.03 12.54
C MET A 107 2.08 16.02 11.39
N PRO A 108 1.15 16.94 11.12
CA PRO A 108 1.30 17.90 10.02
C PRO A 108 2.51 18.83 10.17
N LEU A 109 2.91 19.13 11.41
CA LEU A 109 3.98 20.06 11.71
C LEU A 109 5.34 19.64 11.09
N ASN A 110 5.67 18.36 11.15
CA ASN A 110 6.90 17.80 10.61
C ASN A 110 6.67 16.84 9.43
N ARG A 111 5.39 16.61 9.06
CA ARG A 111 4.97 15.69 8.00
C ARG A 111 5.49 14.27 8.20
N LYS A 112 5.50 13.81 9.44
CA LYS A 112 5.97 12.47 9.81
C LYS A 112 4.83 11.62 10.36
N PHE A 113 4.97 10.32 10.18
CA PHE A 113 4.05 9.31 10.71
C PHE A 113 4.68 8.62 11.91
N PHE A 114 3.89 8.44 12.95
CA PHE A 114 4.32 7.80 14.19
C PHE A 114 3.36 6.66 14.51
N LYS A 115 3.92 5.49 14.80
CA LYS A 115 3.16 4.31 15.21
C LYS A 115 3.05 4.28 16.73
N ILE A 116 1.85 4.05 17.24
CA ILE A 116 1.60 3.89 18.67
C ILE A 116 2.15 2.54 19.10
N MET A 117 3.14 2.57 19.98
CA MET A 117 3.77 1.37 20.54
C MET A 117 3.16 0.97 21.86
N HIS A 118 2.71 1.93 22.65
CA HIS A 118 2.11 1.69 23.95
C HIS A 118 1.11 2.79 24.30
N VAL A 119 -0.01 2.38 24.87
CA VAL A 119 -1.05 3.29 25.39
C VAL A 119 -1.10 3.17 26.90
N GLU A 120 -0.71 4.22 27.60
CA GLU A 120 -0.86 4.29 29.05
C GLU A 120 -2.34 4.60 29.38
N HIS A 121 -3.03 3.59 29.85
CA HIS A 121 -4.46 3.67 30.21
C HIS A 121 -4.71 3.34 31.67
N GLU A 122 -3.66 2.95 32.42
CA GLU A 122 -3.71 2.67 33.85
C GLU A 122 -2.88 3.69 34.60
N ALA A 123 -3.51 4.77 35.09
CA ALA A 123 -2.80 5.70 35.98
C ALA A 123 -2.81 5.19 37.42
N ILE A 124 -1.65 5.22 38.07
CA ILE A 124 -1.52 4.86 39.49
C ILE A 124 -2.24 5.85 40.40
N PHE A 125 -2.39 7.10 39.95
CA PHE A 125 -3.13 8.15 40.62
C PHE A 125 -4.14 8.81 39.68
N TYR A 126 -5.41 8.65 40.01
CA TYR A 126 -6.50 9.34 39.33
C TYR A 126 -6.79 10.65 40.05
N GLN A 127 -6.62 11.76 39.39
CA GLN A 127 -7.18 13.01 39.87
C GLN A 127 -8.71 12.88 39.82
N MET A 128 -9.36 13.09 40.96
CA MET A 128 -10.83 13.02 41.13
C MET A 128 -11.46 11.66 40.76
N GLY A 129 -10.69 10.56 40.80
CA GLY A 129 -11.20 9.20 40.66
C GLY A 129 -11.41 8.68 39.24
N ASN A 130 -11.16 9.47 38.20
CA ASN A 130 -11.25 9.05 36.80
C ASN A 130 -10.00 9.44 36.00
N LEU A 131 -9.61 8.57 35.07
CA LEU A 131 -8.62 8.89 34.06
C LEU A 131 -9.22 9.89 33.07
N GLN A 132 -8.50 10.96 32.75
CA GLN A 132 -8.98 12.02 31.85
C GLN A 132 -8.23 12.07 30.53
N THR A 133 -7.03 11.51 30.48
CA THR A 133 -6.16 11.51 29.32
C THR A 133 -5.55 10.15 29.10
N TYR A 134 -5.25 9.82 27.84
CA TYR A 134 -4.36 8.74 27.45
C TYR A 134 -2.99 9.30 27.10
N ASP A 135 -1.92 8.67 27.57
CA ASP A 135 -0.56 8.95 27.12
C ASP A 135 -0.17 7.87 26.08
N LEU A 136 0.20 8.35 24.90
CA LEU A 136 0.54 7.52 23.75
C LEU A 136 2.04 7.59 23.52
N ARG A 137 2.73 6.47 23.70
CA ARG A 137 4.15 6.36 23.33
C ARG A 137 4.23 5.94 21.87
N CYS A 138 4.80 6.81 21.06
CA CYS A 138 4.87 6.64 19.63
C CYS A 138 6.31 6.60 19.15
N GLU A 139 6.58 5.78 18.15
CA GLU A 139 7.86 5.72 17.44
C GLU A 139 7.65 6.11 15.98
N LEU A 140 8.71 6.64 15.35
CA LEU A 140 8.67 6.99 13.94
C LEU A 140 8.32 5.74 13.11
N LEU A 141 7.33 5.86 12.24
CA LEU A 141 6.90 4.78 11.37
C LEU A 141 7.98 4.47 10.34
N GLU A 142 8.45 3.23 10.32
CA GLU A 142 9.20 2.66 9.20
C GLU A 142 8.21 1.95 8.29
N TYR A 143 8.07 2.45 7.07
CA TYR A 143 7.16 1.89 6.10
C TYR A 143 7.61 0.48 5.69
N SER A 144 6.71 -0.51 5.81
CA SER A 144 6.96 -1.91 5.48
C SER A 144 5.90 -2.51 4.55
N GLY A 145 5.18 -1.66 3.83
CA GLY A 145 4.17 -2.09 2.86
C GLY A 145 2.73 -1.88 3.33
N GLU A 146 2.52 -1.11 4.38
CA GLU A 146 1.18 -0.76 4.87
C GLU A 146 0.37 -0.04 3.79
N VAL A 147 -0.93 -0.30 3.77
CA VAL A 147 -1.85 0.29 2.79
C VAL A 147 -2.64 1.41 3.43
N PHE A 148 -2.50 2.62 2.88
CA PHE A 148 -3.25 3.82 3.29
C PHE A 148 -4.32 4.15 2.25
N ARG A 149 -5.56 4.22 2.70
CA ARG A 149 -6.74 4.61 1.90
C ARG A 149 -7.69 5.46 2.75
N THR A 150 -7.11 6.45 3.40
CA THR A 150 -7.82 7.27 4.40
C THR A 150 -8.75 8.30 3.78
N GLY A 151 -8.68 8.51 2.46
CA GLY A 151 -9.39 9.56 1.75
C GLY A 151 -8.78 10.96 1.96
N GLN A 152 -7.65 11.04 2.67
CA GLN A 152 -6.86 12.26 2.83
C GLN A 152 -5.66 12.19 1.90
N GLU A 153 -5.69 12.94 0.81
CA GLU A 153 -4.69 12.91 -0.25
C GLU A 153 -3.25 13.07 0.29
N PHE A 154 -3.04 13.96 1.26
CA PHE A 154 -1.71 14.21 1.84
C PHE A 154 -1.19 13.06 2.73
N ILE A 155 -2.05 12.14 3.19
CA ILE A 155 -1.68 10.90 3.89
C ILE A 155 -1.47 9.80 2.86
N ASP A 156 -2.42 9.63 1.95
CA ASP A 156 -2.44 8.53 0.99
C ASP A 156 -1.30 8.65 -0.03
N ASP A 157 -0.99 9.86 -0.49
CA ASP A 157 0.10 10.11 -1.43
C ASP A 157 1.49 10.06 -0.80
N TYR A 158 1.62 10.28 0.52
CA TYR A 158 2.92 10.30 1.18
C TYR A 158 3.71 9.01 0.96
N PHE A 159 3.04 7.88 1.01
CA PHE A 159 3.64 6.57 0.79
C PHE A 159 3.49 6.05 -0.64
N SER A 160 2.81 6.79 -1.52
CA SER A 160 2.60 6.36 -2.91
C SER A 160 3.91 6.17 -3.67
N GLU A 161 4.95 6.96 -3.34
CA GLU A 161 6.29 6.80 -3.90
C GLU A 161 7.01 5.54 -3.37
N TYR A 162 6.66 5.07 -2.17
CA TYR A 162 7.22 3.86 -1.54
C TYR A 162 6.35 2.63 -1.77
N GLN A 163 5.08 2.82 -2.01
CA GLN A 163 4.28 1.80 -2.66
C GLN A 163 4.90 1.69 -4.06
N LEU A 164 5.73 0.69 -4.25
CA LEU A 164 5.75 0.03 -5.53
C LEU A 164 4.28 -0.32 -5.76
N THR A 165 3.55 0.61 -6.35
CA THR A 165 2.38 0.25 -7.07
C THR A 165 2.89 -0.72 -8.12
N VAL A 166 2.84 -1.99 -7.77
CA VAL A 166 2.50 -3.00 -8.73
C VAL A 166 1.01 -2.68 -9.04
N SER A 167 0.77 -1.49 -9.56
CA SER A 167 -0.24 -1.31 -10.56
C SER A 167 0.11 -2.41 -11.53
N PRO A 168 -0.73 -3.41 -11.80
CA PRO A 168 -0.46 -4.33 -12.87
C PRO A 168 -0.23 -3.43 -14.07
N ASP A 169 1.06 -3.19 -14.37
CA ASP A 169 1.43 -2.33 -15.48
C ASP A 169 0.92 -3.09 -16.69
N THR A 170 -0.26 -2.66 -17.14
CA THR A 170 -0.90 -3.31 -18.26
C THR A 170 -0.22 -2.78 -19.49
N THR A 171 0.80 -3.50 -19.92
CA THR A 171 1.50 -3.19 -21.16
C THR A 171 0.73 -3.78 -22.32
N THR A 172 0.29 -2.95 -23.25
CA THR A 172 -0.41 -3.40 -24.46
C THR A 172 0.57 -3.45 -25.64
N TYR A 173 0.67 -4.63 -26.25
CA TYR A 173 1.41 -4.87 -27.48
C TYR A 173 0.47 -5.07 -28.66
N THR A 174 0.68 -4.35 -29.73
CA THR A 174 -0.04 -4.61 -30.99
C THR A 174 0.61 -5.78 -31.74
N VAL A 175 -0.21 -6.73 -32.15
CA VAL A 175 0.24 -7.93 -32.86
C VAL A 175 -0.27 -7.93 -34.29
N ARG A 176 0.58 -8.25 -35.22
CA ARG A 176 0.24 -8.50 -36.64
C ARG A 176 0.99 -9.71 -37.19
N VAL A 177 0.48 -10.29 -38.23
CA VAL A 177 1.11 -11.40 -38.95
C VAL A 177 1.53 -10.91 -40.33
N ASP A 178 2.77 -11.17 -40.70
CA ASP A 178 3.32 -10.78 -41.98
C ASP A 178 4.34 -11.82 -42.46
N ASP A 179 4.82 -11.71 -43.70
CA ASP A 179 5.82 -12.62 -44.23
C ASP A 179 7.15 -12.51 -43.49
N LYS A 180 7.81 -13.65 -43.27
CA LYS A 180 9.12 -13.71 -42.62
C LYS A 180 10.16 -12.93 -43.41
N THR A 181 10.95 -12.14 -42.72
CA THR A 181 12.11 -11.48 -43.33
C THR A 181 13.31 -12.42 -43.39
N ALA A 182 14.32 -12.03 -44.17
CA ALA A 182 15.58 -12.81 -44.27
C ALA A 182 16.34 -12.87 -42.92
N THR A 183 16.06 -11.98 -42.01
CA THR A 183 16.69 -11.89 -40.68
C THR A 183 15.97 -12.73 -39.61
N ASN A 184 14.82 -13.33 -39.95
CA ASN A 184 14.10 -14.20 -39.03
C ASN A 184 14.94 -15.43 -38.67
N PRO A 185 15.13 -15.74 -37.38
CA PRO A 185 15.89 -16.92 -36.92
C PRO A 185 15.36 -18.24 -37.51
N TYR A 186 14.07 -18.29 -37.84
CA TYR A 186 13.38 -19.47 -38.39
C TYR A 186 12.99 -19.26 -39.87
N ASN A 187 13.73 -18.43 -40.59
CA ASN A 187 13.54 -18.28 -42.02
C ASN A 187 13.70 -19.65 -42.70
N SER A 188 12.80 -20.00 -43.58
CA SER A 188 12.75 -21.34 -44.29
C SER A 188 12.32 -22.51 -43.39
N GLN A 189 11.88 -22.31 -42.17
CA GLN A 189 11.33 -23.35 -41.29
C GLN A 189 9.89 -23.05 -40.95
N GLY A 190 9.01 -24.04 -41.00
CA GLY A 190 7.59 -23.92 -40.69
C GLY A 190 6.82 -23.01 -41.62
N SER A 191 5.93 -22.18 -41.13
CA SER A 191 5.14 -21.21 -41.89
C SER A 191 6.03 -20.15 -42.57
N SER A 192 5.62 -19.63 -43.71
CA SER A 192 6.25 -18.45 -44.33
C SER A 192 5.98 -17.15 -43.60
N GLN A 193 5.05 -17.17 -42.63
CA GLN A 193 4.61 -16.00 -41.87
C GLN A 193 5.17 -15.99 -40.45
N ALA A 194 5.32 -14.82 -39.90
CA ALA A 194 5.75 -14.59 -38.52
C ALA A 194 4.84 -13.59 -37.81
N TYR A 195 4.80 -13.64 -36.47
CA TYR A 195 4.22 -12.60 -35.67
C TYR A 195 5.16 -11.42 -35.54
N PHE A 196 4.62 -10.25 -35.69
CA PHE A 196 5.26 -8.97 -35.40
C PHE A 196 4.60 -8.37 -34.19
N ILE A 197 5.41 -7.96 -33.21
CA ILE A 197 4.94 -7.27 -32.01
C ILE A 197 5.44 -5.83 -32.09
N GLY A 198 4.52 -4.90 -32.31
CA GLY A 198 4.89 -3.55 -32.70
C GLY A 198 5.60 -3.53 -34.04
N ALA A 199 6.83 -3.04 -34.06
CA ALA A 199 7.68 -2.99 -35.28
C ALA A 199 8.58 -4.22 -35.45
N ASP A 200 8.75 -5.01 -34.40
CA ASP A 200 9.77 -6.06 -34.37
C ASP A 200 9.20 -7.43 -34.71
N GLU A 201 9.95 -8.17 -35.57
CA GLU A 201 9.62 -9.52 -35.96
C GLU A 201 10.09 -10.51 -34.90
N ALA A 202 9.14 -11.33 -34.38
CA ALA A 202 9.41 -12.39 -33.40
C ALA A 202 10.35 -11.93 -32.25
N PRO A 203 10.08 -10.78 -31.61
CA PRO A 203 10.95 -10.21 -30.58
C PRO A 203 11.05 -11.11 -29.36
N TYR A 204 12.17 -11.00 -28.67
CA TYR A 204 12.31 -11.58 -27.34
C TYR A 204 11.59 -10.69 -26.34
N LEU A 205 10.61 -11.22 -25.63
CA LEU A 205 9.84 -10.48 -24.64
C LEU A 205 10.28 -10.87 -23.23
N ASN A 206 10.69 -9.89 -22.46
CA ASN A 206 10.90 -10.05 -21.03
C ASN A 206 9.60 -9.72 -20.31
N LEU A 207 8.94 -10.74 -19.79
CA LEU A 207 7.71 -10.60 -19.03
C LEU A 207 8.01 -10.80 -17.53
N TYR A 208 7.57 -9.87 -16.71
CA TYR A 208 7.85 -9.87 -15.27
C TYR A 208 6.63 -10.33 -14.48
N ALA A 209 6.86 -11.13 -13.44
CA ALA A 209 5.81 -11.54 -12.52
C ALA A 209 5.15 -10.31 -11.85
N GLY A 210 3.85 -10.39 -11.61
CA GLY A 210 3.07 -9.29 -11.05
C GLY A 210 2.56 -8.26 -12.07
N SER A 211 2.95 -8.35 -13.35
CA SER A 211 2.49 -7.48 -14.43
C SER A 211 1.48 -8.17 -15.33
N THR A 212 0.60 -7.37 -15.94
CA THR A 212 -0.37 -7.85 -16.94
C THR A 212 0.02 -7.37 -18.31
N TYR A 213 0.08 -8.29 -19.27
CA TYR A 213 0.43 -8.00 -20.66
C TYR A 213 -0.76 -8.31 -21.57
N VAL A 214 -1.16 -7.34 -22.37
CA VAL A 214 -2.26 -7.47 -23.34
C VAL A 214 -1.66 -7.47 -24.74
N PHE A 215 -1.89 -8.53 -25.49
CA PHE A 215 -1.50 -8.65 -26.89
C PHE A 215 -2.72 -8.42 -27.76
N ASP A 216 -2.85 -7.22 -28.30
CA ASP A 216 -3.96 -6.82 -29.16
C ASP A 216 -3.80 -7.44 -30.55
N GLN A 217 -4.72 -8.32 -30.92
CA GLN A 217 -4.79 -9.02 -32.20
C GLN A 217 -5.89 -8.47 -33.12
N SER A 218 -6.27 -7.21 -32.97
CA SER A 218 -7.33 -6.57 -33.79
C SER A 218 -6.96 -6.41 -35.27
N ASP A 219 -5.66 -6.44 -35.59
CA ASP A 219 -5.22 -6.34 -36.99
C ASP A 219 -5.73 -7.52 -37.82
N ALA A 220 -6.27 -7.22 -39.03
CA ALA A 220 -6.89 -8.21 -39.89
C ALA A 220 -5.92 -9.33 -40.33
N SER A 221 -4.62 -9.11 -40.31
CA SER A 221 -3.60 -10.11 -40.62
C SER A 221 -3.57 -11.29 -39.63
N ASN A 222 -4.13 -11.07 -38.42
CA ASN A 222 -4.23 -12.14 -37.42
C ASN A 222 -5.39 -13.12 -37.69
N LEU A 223 -6.18 -12.92 -38.72
CA LEU A 223 -7.33 -13.78 -39.01
C LEU A 223 -6.86 -15.24 -39.17
N ASN A 224 -7.45 -16.15 -38.36
CA ASN A 224 -7.07 -17.55 -38.23
C ASN A 224 -5.67 -17.82 -37.62
N ASN A 225 -5.00 -16.78 -37.12
CA ASN A 225 -3.69 -16.86 -36.46
C ASN A 225 -3.80 -16.38 -35.02
N GLN A 226 -4.20 -17.24 -34.10
CA GLN A 226 -4.24 -16.90 -32.69
C GLN A 226 -2.86 -17.02 -32.06
N LEU A 227 -2.39 -15.98 -31.42
CA LEU A 227 -1.11 -15.96 -30.73
C LEU A 227 -1.13 -16.94 -29.54
N GLN A 228 -0.09 -17.76 -29.43
CA GLN A 228 0.16 -18.63 -28.28
C GLN A 228 1.53 -18.30 -27.70
N ILE A 229 1.59 -18.17 -26.40
CA ILE A 229 2.84 -17.88 -25.67
C ILE A 229 3.24 -19.11 -24.86
N HIS A 230 4.43 -19.59 -25.12
CA HIS A 230 4.98 -20.79 -24.47
C HIS A 230 6.19 -20.42 -23.60
N SER A 231 6.41 -21.16 -22.54
CA SER A 231 7.57 -20.99 -21.65
C SER A 231 8.92 -21.46 -22.25
N THR A 232 8.88 -22.14 -23.36
CA THR A 232 10.08 -22.62 -24.07
C THR A 232 10.00 -22.33 -25.56
N ILE A 233 11.15 -22.33 -26.22
CA ILE A 233 11.27 -22.13 -27.70
C ILE A 233 10.59 -23.24 -28.47
N VAL A 234 10.53 -24.46 -27.92
CA VAL A 234 9.91 -25.63 -28.56
C VAL A 234 8.53 -25.84 -27.95
N PRO A 235 7.42 -25.51 -28.67
CA PRO A 235 6.07 -25.60 -28.14
C PRO A 235 5.66 -26.98 -27.64
N SER A 236 6.25 -28.03 -28.17
CA SER A 236 6.02 -29.43 -27.74
C SER A 236 6.63 -29.77 -26.37
N GLU A 237 7.60 -28.98 -25.91
CA GLU A 237 8.32 -29.19 -24.65
C GLU A 237 7.95 -28.19 -23.55
N GLY A 238 7.30 -27.06 -23.92
CA GLY A 238 6.92 -26.01 -23.00
C GLY A 238 5.45 -25.99 -22.68
N SER A 239 5.13 -25.69 -21.43
CA SER A 239 3.76 -25.41 -21.04
C SER A 239 3.30 -24.08 -21.65
N LEU A 240 2.04 -24.01 -22.05
CA LEU A 240 1.38 -22.76 -22.40
C LEU A 240 1.39 -21.86 -21.14
N VAL A 241 1.87 -20.63 -21.28
CA VAL A 241 1.76 -19.66 -20.19
C VAL A 241 0.29 -19.37 -19.95
N ALA A 242 -0.15 -19.28 -18.69
CA ALA A 242 -1.53 -19.01 -18.35
C ALA A 242 -2.03 -17.73 -19.04
N THR A 243 -2.93 -17.91 -20.01
CA THR A 243 -3.42 -16.83 -20.86
C THR A 243 -4.94 -16.85 -20.91
N THR A 244 -5.53 -15.66 -20.93
CA THR A 244 -6.95 -15.49 -21.20
C THR A 244 -7.11 -14.98 -22.63
N TYR A 245 -7.94 -15.65 -23.41
CA TYR A 245 -8.25 -15.25 -24.79
C TYR A 245 -9.60 -14.55 -24.80
N ALA A 246 -9.67 -13.39 -25.47
CA ALA A 246 -10.89 -12.66 -25.72
C ALA A 246 -11.08 -12.42 -27.22
N GLY A 247 -12.30 -12.32 -27.67
CA GLY A 247 -12.64 -12.00 -29.04
C GLY A 247 -12.19 -13.04 -30.08
N THR A 248 -12.14 -12.63 -31.34
CA THR A 248 -11.66 -13.43 -32.47
C THR A 248 -10.50 -12.72 -33.15
N ALA A 249 -9.34 -13.35 -33.21
CA ALA A 249 -8.13 -12.77 -33.82
C ALA A 249 -8.42 -12.25 -35.25
N GLY A 250 -7.98 -11.04 -35.55
CA GLY A 250 -8.20 -10.38 -36.84
C GLY A 250 -9.59 -9.78 -37.05
N VAL A 251 -10.47 -9.77 -36.04
CA VAL A 251 -11.81 -9.17 -36.11
C VAL A 251 -11.92 -8.04 -35.08
N ALA A 252 -11.66 -6.82 -35.50
CA ALA A 252 -11.53 -5.64 -34.63
C ALA A 252 -12.73 -5.37 -33.69
N ASN A 253 -13.94 -5.67 -34.13
CA ASN A 253 -15.15 -5.41 -33.32
C ASN A 253 -15.41 -6.46 -32.23
N THR A 254 -14.55 -7.47 -32.07
CA THR A 254 -14.69 -8.51 -31.04
C THR A 254 -13.69 -8.34 -29.91
N ASP A 255 -12.91 -7.26 -29.92
CA ASP A 255 -11.88 -6.95 -28.93
C ASP A 255 -10.86 -8.10 -28.74
N PRO A 256 -10.23 -8.55 -29.86
CA PRO A 256 -9.42 -9.76 -29.83
C PRO A 256 -8.10 -9.50 -29.12
N SER A 257 -7.92 -10.12 -27.98
CA SER A 257 -6.71 -9.98 -27.18
C SER A 257 -6.30 -11.28 -26.51
N VAL A 258 -5.00 -11.40 -26.24
CA VAL A 258 -4.42 -12.44 -25.39
C VAL A 258 -3.86 -11.76 -24.16
N VAL A 259 -4.38 -12.10 -22.99
CA VAL A 259 -3.96 -11.52 -21.72
C VAL A 259 -3.09 -12.53 -20.97
N VAL A 260 -1.89 -12.11 -20.61
CA VAL A 260 -0.94 -12.88 -19.80
C VAL A 260 -0.82 -12.18 -18.45
N GLY A 261 -1.32 -12.82 -17.40
CA GLY A 261 -1.07 -12.43 -16.01
C GLY A 261 -0.02 -13.38 -15.43
N LEU A 262 1.12 -12.85 -15.07
CA LEU A 262 2.17 -13.61 -14.38
C LEU A 262 2.04 -13.36 -12.87
N THR A 263 1.74 -14.39 -12.11
CA THR A 263 1.67 -14.37 -10.64
C THR A 263 2.99 -14.78 -10.00
#